data_5143e5d63d188181d1042072ef1c3d11
#
_entry.id   5143e5d63d188181d1042072ef1c3d11
#
_cell.length_a   1.000
_cell.length_b   1.000
_cell.length_c   1.000
_cell.angle_alpha   90.00
_cell.angle_beta   90.00
_cell.angle_gamma   90.00
#
_symmetry.space_group_name_H-M   'P 1'
#
loop_
_entity.id
_entity.type
_entity.pdbx_description
1 polymer ?
#
loop_
_entity_poly.entity_id
_entity_poly.type
_entity_poly.pdbx_seq_one_letter_code
_entity_poly.pdbx_strand_id
1 'polypeptide(L)'
;MDVTKDNLPVKIAMNTFISASVAGLTFSLVHLFSWKPTHIMKVYKAEELMNSILAGLVSITGSCNNVSTYGAIVIGFIGSSVYMISKKVMNRLKIDDPVEASQIHGFTGIWGLLAVGLFDLDVGLIYSGSTEQLQVQAIGAAAIAFWSISFCYCYFKVINKIDRLRVSTFYEIIGIDLLMHSTLRNLKVASFVMVDSKFSHIKKSMVPNSRKSRVKIFKTTGSKFNNTDLKYGE
;
A
#
# COMPACT_ATOMS: atom_id res chain seq x y z
N MET A 1 37.74 -26.07 -3.68
CA MET A 1 36.80 -25.14 -4.32
C MET A 1 35.41 -25.55 -3.84
N ASP A 2 34.79 -24.72 -3.03
CA ASP A 2 33.57 -25.10 -2.31
C ASP A 2 32.38 -24.82 -3.27
N VAL A 3 31.94 -25.88 -3.95
CA VAL A 3 30.87 -25.81 -4.98
C VAL A 3 29.56 -25.16 -4.47
N THR A 4 29.41 -25.11 -3.15
CA THR A 4 28.22 -24.52 -2.49
C THR A 4 28.26 -22.98 -2.47
N LYS A 5 29.43 -22.36 -2.44
CA LYS A 5 29.58 -20.88 -2.44
C LYS A 5 29.42 -20.27 -3.84
N ASP A 6 29.82 -20.99 -4.88
CA ASP A 6 29.78 -20.49 -6.27
C ASP A 6 28.34 -20.39 -6.81
N ASN A 7 27.40 -21.15 -6.23
CA ASN A 7 26.00 -21.17 -6.64
C ASN A 7 25.06 -20.30 -5.78
N LEU A 8 25.57 -19.63 -4.75
CA LEU A 8 24.75 -18.84 -3.83
C LEU A 8 23.95 -17.71 -4.52
N PRO A 9 24.52 -16.93 -5.44
CA PRO A 9 23.75 -15.90 -6.15
C PRO A 9 22.61 -16.47 -6.99
N VAL A 10 22.80 -17.63 -7.59
CA VAL A 10 21.79 -18.33 -8.37
C VAL A 10 20.66 -18.82 -7.47
N LYS A 11 20.97 -19.40 -6.31
CA LYS A 11 20.00 -19.84 -5.30
C LYS A 11 19.15 -18.66 -4.81
N ILE A 12 19.78 -17.52 -4.47
CA ILE A 12 19.11 -16.31 -4.05
C ILE A 12 18.13 -15.82 -5.12
N ALA A 13 18.59 -15.71 -6.37
CA ALA A 13 17.76 -15.27 -7.49
C ALA A 13 16.57 -16.20 -7.72
N MET A 14 16.81 -17.52 -7.72
CA MET A 14 15.75 -18.53 -7.90
C MET A 14 14.71 -18.47 -6.77
N ASN A 15 15.12 -18.46 -5.51
CA ASN A 15 14.20 -18.42 -4.38
C ASN A 15 13.37 -17.15 -4.38
N THR A 16 13.98 -16.00 -4.70
CA THR A 16 13.29 -14.71 -4.81
C THR A 16 12.25 -14.74 -5.93
N PHE A 17 12.62 -15.24 -7.11
CA PHE A 17 11.71 -15.35 -8.24
C PHE A 17 10.54 -16.31 -7.97
N ILE A 18 10.82 -17.46 -7.35
CA ILE A 18 9.81 -18.45 -7.00
C ILE A 18 8.80 -17.87 -6.01
N SER A 19 9.26 -17.24 -4.93
CA SER A 19 8.38 -16.63 -3.93
C SER A 19 7.46 -15.57 -4.55
N ALA A 20 8.02 -14.68 -5.39
CA ALA A 20 7.25 -13.66 -6.10
C ALA A 20 6.19 -14.27 -7.03
N SER A 21 6.57 -15.29 -7.82
CA SER A 21 5.68 -15.97 -8.75
C SER A 21 4.54 -16.69 -8.04
N VAL A 22 4.86 -17.41 -6.95
CA VAL A 22 3.86 -18.12 -6.14
C VAL A 22 2.89 -17.13 -5.49
N ALA A 23 3.38 -15.98 -5.00
CA ALA A 23 2.52 -14.96 -4.43
C ALA A 23 1.53 -14.40 -5.46
N GLY A 24 1.99 -14.11 -6.69
CA GLY A 24 1.12 -13.68 -7.78
C GLY A 24 0.10 -14.74 -8.20
N LEU A 25 0.52 -16.01 -8.28
CA LEU A 25 -0.38 -17.14 -8.56
C LEU A 25 -1.43 -17.31 -7.46
N THR A 26 -1.02 -17.23 -6.19
CA THR A 26 -1.93 -17.32 -5.03
C THR A 26 -3.04 -16.28 -5.11
N PHE A 27 -2.67 -15.03 -5.35
CA PHE A 27 -3.64 -13.94 -5.53
C PHE A 27 -4.59 -14.24 -6.70
N SER A 28 -4.05 -14.65 -7.85
CA SER A 28 -4.82 -14.93 -9.05
C SER A 28 -5.83 -16.06 -8.84
N LEU A 29 -5.42 -17.14 -8.17
CA LEU A 29 -6.28 -18.27 -7.83
C LEU A 29 -7.39 -17.84 -6.85
N VAL A 30 -7.05 -17.16 -5.76
CA VAL A 30 -8.05 -16.67 -4.80
C VAL A 30 -9.04 -15.73 -5.49
N HIS A 31 -8.57 -14.86 -6.38
CA HIS A 31 -9.42 -13.95 -7.13
C HIS A 31 -10.35 -14.71 -8.10
N LEU A 32 -9.85 -15.76 -8.75
CA LEU A 32 -10.62 -16.61 -9.66
C LEU A 32 -11.74 -17.37 -8.91
N PHE A 33 -11.42 -17.99 -7.76
CA PHE A 33 -12.38 -18.75 -6.97
C PHE A 33 -13.36 -17.87 -6.16
N SER A 34 -13.01 -16.63 -5.87
CA SER A 34 -13.90 -15.68 -5.18
C SER A 34 -14.95 -15.06 -6.09
N TRP A 35 -15.08 -15.50 -7.31
CA TRP A 35 -15.98 -14.95 -8.31
C TRP A 35 -17.44 -15.21 -7.97
N LYS A 36 -18.19 -14.12 -7.74
CA LYS A 36 -19.66 -14.15 -7.74
C LYS A 36 -20.15 -13.79 -9.15
N PRO A 37 -20.99 -14.63 -9.79
CA PRO A 37 -21.40 -14.44 -11.19
C PRO A 37 -22.29 -13.20 -11.46
N THR A 38 -22.63 -12.44 -10.43
CA THR A 38 -23.52 -11.27 -10.50
C THR A 38 -22.86 -9.99 -11.04
N HIS A 39 -21.54 -9.96 -11.25
CA HIS A 39 -20.86 -8.80 -11.79
C HIS A 39 -20.57 -8.97 -13.29
N ILE A 40 -21.24 -8.16 -14.12
CA ILE A 40 -21.18 -8.17 -15.58
C ILE A 40 -19.77 -7.82 -16.13
N MET A 41 -18.96 -7.13 -15.37
CA MET A 41 -17.55 -6.85 -15.70
C MET A 41 -16.65 -7.18 -14.54
N LYS A 42 -15.79 -8.17 -14.74
CA LYS A 42 -14.70 -8.45 -13.83
C LYS A 42 -13.54 -7.50 -14.15
N VAL A 43 -13.45 -6.41 -13.43
CA VAL A 43 -12.23 -5.58 -13.51
C VAL A 43 -11.10 -6.36 -12.85
N TYR A 44 -10.14 -6.82 -13.65
CA TYR A 44 -8.93 -7.44 -13.14
C TYR A 44 -8.13 -6.36 -12.40
N LYS A 45 -7.92 -6.57 -11.13
CA LYS A 45 -7.22 -5.60 -10.29
C LYS A 45 -5.71 -5.80 -10.43
N ALA A 46 -5.15 -5.27 -11.51
CA ALA A 46 -3.73 -5.39 -11.82
C ALA A 46 -2.83 -4.85 -10.69
N GLU A 47 -3.24 -3.76 -10.04
CA GLU A 47 -2.55 -3.19 -8.89
C GLU A 47 -2.46 -4.17 -7.72
N GLU A 48 -3.57 -4.83 -7.35
CA GLU A 48 -3.57 -5.81 -6.27
C GLU A 48 -2.73 -7.04 -6.60
N LEU A 49 -2.66 -7.46 -7.88
CA LEU A 49 -1.75 -8.51 -8.32
C LEU A 49 -0.30 -8.11 -8.14
N MET A 50 0.08 -6.92 -8.61
CA MET A 50 1.44 -6.41 -8.45
C MET A 50 1.84 -6.29 -6.98
N ASN A 51 0.94 -5.79 -6.13
CA ASN A 51 1.15 -5.69 -4.69
C ASN A 51 1.31 -7.06 -4.03
N SER A 52 0.58 -8.07 -4.50
CA SER A 52 0.76 -9.45 -4.03
C SER A 52 2.13 -10.03 -4.42
N ILE A 53 2.61 -9.77 -5.64
CA ILE A 53 3.96 -10.15 -6.09
C ILE A 53 5.02 -9.48 -5.21
N LEU A 54 4.87 -8.17 -4.94
CA LEU A 54 5.74 -7.43 -4.03
C LEU A 54 5.71 -8.01 -2.62
N ALA A 55 4.54 -8.40 -2.11
CA ALA A 55 4.42 -9.06 -0.82
C ALA A 55 5.22 -10.37 -0.74
N GLY A 56 5.24 -11.16 -1.82
CA GLY A 56 6.09 -12.35 -1.95
C GLY A 56 7.57 -12.03 -1.94
N LEU A 57 7.97 -10.96 -2.64
CA LEU A 57 9.36 -10.47 -2.64
C LEU A 57 9.80 -10.02 -1.25
N VAL A 58 8.98 -9.22 -0.57
CA VAL A 58 9.28 -8.76 0.80
C VAL A 58 9.40 -9.94 1.76
N SER A 59 8.50 -10.92 1.67
CA SER A 59 8.46 -12.09 2.55
C SER A 59 9.71 -12.96 2.47
N ILE A 60 10.36 -13.07 1.30
CA ILE A 60 11.52 -13.94 1.09
C ILE A 60 12.86 -13.25 1.37
N THR A 61 12.92 -11.92 1.46
CA THR A 61 14.17 -11.16 1.50
C THR A 61 15.09 -11.58 2.64
N GLY A 62 14.56 -11.91 3.81
CA GLY A 62 15.35 -12.29 4.98
C GLY A 62 15.96 -13.69 4.91
N SER A 63 15.39 -14.59 4.10
CA SER A 63 15.75 -16.02 4.08
C SER A 63 16.19 -16.56 2.72
N CYS A 64 16.19 -15.73 1.65
CA CYS A 64 16.42 -16.17 0.27
C CYS A 64 17.75 -16.91 0.07
N ASN A 65 18.77 -16.61 0.86
CA ASN A 65 20.11 -17.23 0.80
C ASN A 65 20.14 -18.62 1.45
N ASN A 66 19.35 -18.85 2.50
CA ASN A 66 19.44 -20.05 3.32
C ASN A 66 18.10 -20.76 3.53
N VAL A 67 17.25 -20.79 2.51
CA VAL A 67 15.99 -21.52 2.50
C VAL A 67 15.98 -22.53 1.36
N SER A 68 15.24 -23.63 1.51
CA SER A 68 14.98 -24.56 0.42
C SER A 68 13.99 -23.96 -0.60
N THR A 69 14.02 -24.47 -1.83
CA THR A 69 13.04 -24.08 -2.86
C THR A 69 11.59 -24.29 -2.41
N TYR A 70 11.32 -25.39 -1.71
CA TYR A 70 9.98 -25.64 -1.12
C TYR A 70 9.62 -24.61 -0.06
N GLY A 71 10.59 -24.21 0.76
CA GLY A 71 10.42 -23.13 1.74
C GLY A 71 10.07 -21.80 1.04
N ALA A 72 10.74 -21.48 -0.05
CA ALA A 72 10.45 -20.28 -0.83
C ALA A 72 9.00 -20.26 -1.39
N ILE A 73 8.49 -21.42 -1.84
CA ILE A 73 7.09 -21.59 -2.27
C ILE A 73 6.14 -21.28 -1.11
N VAL A 74 6.37 -21.88 0.05
CA VAL A 74 5.49 -21.69 1.23
C VAL A 74 5.55 -20.24 1.72
N ILE A 75 6.74 -19.63 1.75
CA ILE A 75 6.92 -18.24 2.16
C ILE A 75 6.15 -17.29 1.26
N GLY A 76 6.21 -17.47 -0.06
CA GLY A 76 5.47 -16.66 -1.03
C GLY A 76 3.96 -16.84 -0.92
N PHE A 77 3.49 -18.09 -0.76
CA PHE A 77 2.07 -18.39 -0.57
C PHE A 77 1.50 -17.72 0.69
N ILE A 78 2.18 -17.84 1.83
CA ILE A 78 1.75 -17.20 3.07
C ILE A 78 1.88 -15.68 2.97
N GLY A 79 2.95 -15.16 2.35
CA GLY A 79 3.15 -13.73 2.13
C GLY A 79 1.98 -13.07 1.39
N SER A 80 1.54 -13.68 0.27
CA SER A 80 0.34 -13.25 -0.46
C SER A 80 -0.92 -13.30 0.42
N SER A 81 -1.07 -14.36 1.21
CA SER A 81 -2.21 -14.53 2.12
C SER A 81 -2.23 -13.45 3.21
N VAL A 82 -1.08 -13.15 3.81
CA VAL A 82 -0.91 -12.08 4.81
C VAL A 82 -1.26 -10.73 4.21
N TYR A 83 -0.80 -10.43 2.98
CA TYR A 83 -1.17 -9.21 2.26
C TYR A 83 -2.68 -9.08 2.10
N MET A 84 -3.35 -10.13 1.57
CA MET A 84 -4.80 -10.09 1.34
C MET A 84 -5.61 -9.96 2.64
N ILE A 85 -5.16 -10.61 3.71
CA ILE A 85 -5.82 -10.52 5.02
C ILE A 85 -5.62 -9.15 5.63
N SER A 86 -4.38 -8.63 5.66
CA SER A 86 -4.06 -7.32 6.22
C SER A 86 -4.82 -6.20 5.49
N LYS A 87 -4.95 -6.28 4.16
CA LYS A 87 -5.78 -5.36 3.38
C LYS A 87 -7.24 -5.35 3.84
N LYS A 88 -7.83 -6.54 4.06
CA LYS A 88 -9.21 -6.63 4.59
C LYS A 88 -9.33 -6.04 6.00
N VAL A 89 -8.32 -6.26 6.84
CA VAL A 89 -8.28 -5.72 8.20
C VAL A 89 -8.19 -4.19 8.18
N MET A 90 -7.26 -3.62 7.41
CA MET A 90 -7.08 -2.16 7.29
C MET A 90 -8.36 -1.48 6.78
N ASN A 91 -8.99 -2.06 5.76
CA ASN A 91 -10.25 -1.56 5.23
C ASN A 91 -11.39 -1.61 6.27
N ARG A 92 -11.46 -2.67 7.10
CA ARG A 92 -12.45 -2.75 8.19
C ARG A 92 -12.20 -1.72 9.29
N LEU A 93 -10.94 -1.46 9.60
CA LEU A 93 -10.52 -0.45 10.57
C LEU A 93 -10.65 0.97 10.02
N LYS A 94 -10.98 1.12 8.73
CA LYS A 94 -11.06 2.41 8.01
C LYS A 94 -9.76 3.21 8.11
N ILE A 95 -8.63 2.51 8.07
CA ILE A 95 -7.30 3.12 7.99
C ILE A 95 -6.97 3.30 6.53
N ASP A 96 -6.73 4.54 6.14
CA ASP A 96 -6.41 4.92 4.78
C ASP A 96 -4.92 4.69 4.50
N ASP A 97 -4.64 3.83 3.51
CA ASP A 97 -3.31 3.53 3.00
C ASP A 97 -3.41 3.33 1.49
N PRO A 98 -3.38 4.41 0.72
CA PRO A 98 -3.69 4.40 -0.72
C PRO A 98 -2.70 3.58 -1.55
N VAL A 99 -1.46 3.43 -1.09
CA VAL A 99 -0.42 2.63 -1.78
C VAL A 99 -0.22 1.25 -1.15
N GLU A 100 -1.03 0.90 -0.15
CA GLU A 100 -0.97 -0.37 0.59
C GLU A 100 0.41 -0.68 1.20
N ALA A 101 1.16 0.38 1.56
CA ALA A 101 2.54 0.26 2.05
C ALA A 101 2.63 -0.54 3.35
N SER A 102 1.70 -0.35 4.27
CA SER A 102 1.67 -1.09 5.54
C SER A 102 1.38 -2.58 5.32
N GLN A 103 0.51 -2.93 4.36
CA GLN A 103 0.20 -4.31 4.02
C GLN A 103 1.40 -4.99 3.36
N ILE A 104 2.05 -4.32 2.39
CA ILE A 104 3.15 -4.87 1.61
C ILE A 104 4.44 -4.93 2.42
N HIS A 105 4.78 -3.88 3.18
CA HIS A 105 6.08 -3.80 3.87
C HIS A 105 5.98 -4.08 5.36
N GLY A 106 4.92 -3.66 6.05
CA GLY A 106 4.74 -3.88 7.47
C GLY A 106 4.36 -5.33 7.80
N PHE A 107 3.18 -5.75 7.36
CA PHE A 107 2.67 -7.08 7.72
C PHE A 107 3.47 -8.21 7.06
N THR A 108 3.78 -8.10 5.77
CA THR A 108 4.57 -9.16 5.11
C THR A 108 6.04 -9.11 5.49
N GLY A 109 6.57 -7.95 5.90
CA GLY A 109 7.92 -7.86 6.48
C GLY A 109 8.03 -8.57 7.82
N ILE A 110 7.02 -8.44 8.71
CA ILE A 110 6.95 -9.22 9.95
C ILE A 110 6.90 -10.72 9.63
N TRP A 111 6.08 -11.11 8.65
CA TRP A 111 6.05 -12.49 8.19
C TRP A 111 7.41 -12.95 7.68
N GLY A 112 8.10 -12.14 6.86
CA GLY A 112 9.45 -12.45 6.36
C GLY A 112 10.49 -12.68 7.45
N LEU A 113 10.46 -11.89 8.54
CA LEU A 113 11.31 -12.11 9.71
C LEU A 113 10.97 -13.43 10.40
N LEU A 114 9.70 -13.72 10.63
CA LEU A 114 9.28 -14.99 11.23
C LEU A 114 9.62 -16.17 10.33
N ALA A 115 9.57 -16.01 9.00
CA ALA A 115 9.94 -17.04 8.04
C ALA A 115 11.42 -17.43 8.15
N VAL A 116 12.34 -16.50 8.46
CA VAL A 116 13.74 -16.85 8.80
C VAL A 116 13.78 -17.77 10.00
N GLY A 117 13.08 -17.43 11.08
CA GLY A 117 13.02 -18.25 12.28
C GLY A 117 12.43 -19.65 12.07
N LEU A 118 11.60 -19.82 11.04
CA LEU A 118 10.94 -21.09 10.73
C LEU A 118 11.70 -21.94 9.72
N PHE A 119 12.11 -21.35 8.58
CA PHE A 119 12.52 -22.05 7.37
C PHE A 119 14.02 -21.99 7.07
N ASP A 120 14.84 -21.29 7.88
CA ASP A 120 16.29 -21.31 7.73
C ASP A 120 16.81 -22.76 7.85
N LEU A 121 17.69 -23.17 6.93
CA LEU A 121 18.18 -24.55 6.84
C LEU A 121 19.09 -24.95 8.00
N ASP A 122 19.77 -23.97 8.61
CA ASP A 122 20.76 -24.25 9.68
C ASP A 122 20.13 -24.08 11.07
N VAL A 123 19.39 -22.97 11.28
CA VAL A 123 18.92 -22.56 12.61
C VAL A 123 17.39 -22.44 12.71
N GLY A 124 16.67 -22.63 11.62
CA GLY A 124 15.21 -22.54 11.60
C GLY A 124 14.53 -23.66 12.38
N LEU A 125 13.43 -23.35 13.01
CA LEU A 125 12.66 -24.27 13.86
C LEU A 125 12.38 -25.62 13.19
N ILE A 126 12.03 -25.61 11.90
CA ILE A 126 11.65 -26.80 11.14
C ILE A 126 12.83 -27.77 10.98
N TYR A 127 14.05 -27.26 10.85
CA TYR A 127 15.24 -28.08 10.59
C TYR A 127 16.07 -28.33 11.84
N SER A 128 16.22 -27.33 12.72
CA SER A 128 17.02 -27.45 13.97
C SER A 128 16.23 -28.00 15.16
N GLY A 129 14.88 -27.88 15.14
CA GLY A 129 14.05 -28.18 16.31
C GLY A 129 14.16 -27.12 17.44
N SER A 130 15.05 -26.13 17.32
CA SER A 130 15.22 -25.05 18.30
C SER A 130 14.32 -23.85 18.01
N THR A 131 13.75 -23.28 19.06
CA THR A 131 12.93 -22.06 18.95
C THR A 131 13.75 -20.77 19.09
N GLU A 132 15.05 -20.86 19.31
CA GLU A 132 15.90 -19.70 19.60
C GLU A 132 15.87 -18.67 18.48
N GLN A 133 16.07 -19.11 17.22
CA GLN A 133 16.04 -18.20 16.07
C GLN A 133 14.67 -17.54 15.90
N LEU A 134 13.61 -18.30 16.08
CA LEU A 134 12.25 -17.75 15.98
C LEU A 134 11.99 -16.71 17.06
N GLN A 135 12.45 -16.92 18.28
CA GLN A 135 12.34 -15.94 19.38
C GLN A 135 13.12 -14.67 19.07
N VAL A 136 14.35 -14.79 18.58
CA VAL A 136 15.18 -13.64 18.19
C VAL A 136 14.50 -12.83 17.09
N GLN A 137 13.95 -13.48 16.07
CA GLN A 137 13.22 -12.80 14.99
C GLN A 137 11.95 -12.13 15.50
N ALA A 138 11.20 -12.75 16.39
CA ALA A 138 10.00 -12.16 16.97
C ALA A 138 10.33 -10.92 17.84
N ILE A 139 11.39 -10.99 18.65
CA ILE A 139 11.86 -9.85 19.46
C ILE A 139 12.34 -8.72 18.54
N GLY A 140 13.10 -9.06 17.50
CA GLY A 140 13.56 -8.09 16.49
C GLY A 140 12.40 -7.39 15.79
N ALA A 141 11.38 -8.14 15.34
CA ALA A 141 10.20 -7.59 14.73
C ALA A 141 9.45 -6.63 15.68
N ALA A 142 9.28 -7.02 16.95
CA ALA A 142 8.64 -6.17 17.96
C ALA A 142 9.45 -4.90 18.24
N ALA A 143 10.76 -4.99 18.33
CA ALA A 143 11.63 -3.84 18.55
C ALA A 143 11.59 -2.84 17.38
N ILE A 144 11.64 -3.34 16.14
CA ILE A 144 11.52 -2.51 14.93
C ILE A 144 10.15 -1.84 14.86
N ALA A 145 9.08 -2.59 15.13
CA ALA A 145 7.72 -2.04 15.13
C ALA A 145 7.55 -0.94 16.20
N PHE A 146 8.02 -1.21 17.42
CA PHE A 146 7.97 -0.22 18.50
C PHE A 146 8.76 1.05 18.16
N TRP A 147 9.96 0.91 17.63
CA TRP A 147 10.78 2.05 17.22
C TRP A 147 10.10 2.88 16.13
N SER A 148 9.64 2.21 15.07
CA SER A 148 9.01 2.87 13.93
C SER A 148 7.71 3.58 14.33
N ILE A 149 6.85 2.94 15.10
CA ILE A 149 5.59 3.53 15.58
C ILE A 149 5.88 4.73 16.48
N SER A 150 6.81 4.61 17.42
CA SER A 150 7.15 5.69 18.36
C SER A 150 7.71 6.90 17.62
N PHE A 151 8.63 6.69 16.70
CA PHE A 151 9.24 7.76 15.91
C PHE A 151 8.20 8.45 15.01
N CYS A 152 7.41 7.68 14.27
CA CYS A 152 6.36 8.21 13.41
C CYS A 152 5.30 8.97 14.23
N TYR A 153 4.89 8.44 15.37
CA TYR A 153 3.93 9.13 16.25
C TYR A 153 4.45 10.49 16.68
N CYS A 154 5.69 10.58 17.16
CA CYS A 154 6.30 11.84 17.55
C CYS A 154 6.39 12.81 16.37
N TYR A 155 6.87 12.32 15.22
CA TYR A 155 7.00 13.12 14.01
C TYR A 155 5.67 13.71 13.55
N PHE A 156 4.66 12.87 13.39
CA PHE A 156 3.34 13.32 12.92
C PHE A 156 2.64 14.22 13.95
N LYS A 157 2.88 14.02 15.25
CA LYS A 157 2.36 14.92 16.28
C LYS A 157 2.95 16.32 16.16
N VAL A 158 4.24 16.45 15.85
CA VAL A 158 4.90 17.73 15.59
C VAL A 158 4.35 18.39 14.32
N ILE A 159 4.26 17.65 13.21
CA ILE A 159 3.74 18.18 11.94
C ILE A 159 2.29 18.64 12.08
N ASN A 160 1.45 17.88 12.79
CA ASN A 160 0.06 18.28 13.06
C ASN A 160 -0.05 19.58 13.87
N LYS A 161 0.91 19.83 14.77
CA LYS A 161 0.98 21.09 15.55
C LYS A 161 1.26 22.31 14.67
N ILE A 162 2.00 22.11 13.58
CA ILE A 162 2.36 23.13 12.59
C ILE A 162 1.23 23.34 11.56
N ASP A 163 0.13 22.58 11.67
CA ASP A 163 -1.04 22.60 10.76
C ASP A 163 -0.70 22.30 9.28
N ARG A 164 0.31 21.44 9.05
CA ARG A 164 0.76 21.02 7.71
C ARG A 164 0.51 19.56 7.40
N LEU A 165 -0.17 18.82 8.29
CA LEU A 165 -0.38 17.39 8.13
C LEU A 165 -1.54 17.06 7.16
N ARG A 166 -2.58 17.90 7.15
CA ARG A 166 -3.79 17.62 6.37
C ARG A 166 -4.03 18.70 5.32
N VAL A 167 -4.47 18.27 4.16
CA VAL A 167 -5.02 19.17 3.15
C VAL A 167 -6.48 19.51 3.48
N SER A 168 -7.07 20.51 2.83
CA SER A 168 -8.48 20.83 3.08
C SER A 168 -9.38 19.66 2.61
N THR A 169 -10.50 19.46 3.30
CA THR A 169 -11.49 18.42 2.99
C THR A 169 -11.95 18.44 1.53
N PHE A 170 -11.95 19.61 0.91
CA PHE A 170 -12.30 19.77 -0.51
C PHE A 170 -11.31 19.00 -1.42
N TYR A 171 -10.00 19.12 -1.17
CA TYR A 171 -8.97 18.41 -1.93
C TYR A 171 -8.97 16.91 -1.65
N GLU A 172 -9.30 16.50 -0.41
CA GLU A 172 -9.42 15.08 -0.06
C GLU A 172 -10.58 14.40 -0.80
N ILE A 173 -11.74 15.09 -0.94
CA ILE A 173 -12.93 14.52 -1.59
C ILE A 173 -12.75 14.44 -3.11
N ILE A 174 -12.17 15.44 -3.73
CA ILE A 174 -12.00 15.50 -5.20
C ILE A 174 -10.82 14.63 -5.65
N GLY A 175 -9.82 14.44 -4.78
CA GLY A 175 -8.56 13.81 -5.10
C GLY A 175 -7.51 14.81 -5.59
N ILE A 176 -6.36 14.83 -4.93
CA ILE A 176 -5.26 15.75 -5.24
C ILE A 176 -4.72 15.49 -6.65
N ASP A 177 -4.64 14.22 -7.06
CA ASP A 177 -4.15 13.83 -8.37
C ASP A 177 -4.99 14.41 -9.51
N LEU A 178 -6.32 14.41 -9.35
CA LEU A 178 -7.21 14.99 -10.34
C LEU A 178 -7.00 16.50 -10.49
N LEU A 179 -6.68 17.19 -9.40
CA LEU A 179 -6.52 18.65 -9.40
C LEU A 179 -5.11 19.10 -9.80
N MET A 180 -4.09 18.31 -9.46
CA MET A 180 -2.69 18.72 -9.63
C MET A 180 -2.04 18.10 -10.89
N HIS A 181 -2.36 16.88 -11.24
CA HIS A 181 -1.68 16.10 -12.28
C HIS A 181 -2.52 15.85 -13.53
N SER A 182 -3.84 16.09 -13.50
CA SER A 182 -4.64 15.86 -14.70
C SER A 182 -4.49 17.01 -15.69
N THR A 183 -4.37 16.66 -16.96
CA THR A 183 -4.47 17.57 -18.12
C THR A 183 -5.86 18.25 -18.17
N LEU A 184 -6.79 17.80 -17.34
CA LEU A 184 -8.13 18.35 -17.15
C LEU A 184 -8.16 19.72 -16.44
N ARG A 185 -7.01 20.27 -16.08
CA ARG A 185 -6.88 21.63 -15.56
C ARG A 185 -7.54 22.69 -16.46
N ASN A 186 -7.70 22.37 -17.75
CA ASN A 186 -8.38 23.22 -18.75
C ASN A 186 -9.83 22.80 -19.03
N LEU A 187 -10.33 21.71 -18.51
CA LEU A 187 -11.71 21.32 -18.72
C LEU A 187 -12.59 21.88 -17.59
N LYS A 188 -13.70 22.46 -17.98
CA LYS A 188 -14.76 23.04 -17.17
C LYS A 188 -15.38 22.10 -16.10
N VAL A 189 -14.69 21.02 -15.73
CA VAL A 189 -15.13 20.04 -14.72
C VAL A 189 -15.16 20.68 -13.33
N ALA A 190 -14.24 21.59 -13.03
CA ALA A 190 -14.29 22.35 -11.79
C ALA A 190 -15.55 23.22 -11.68
N SER A 191 -16.03 23.78 -12.79
CA SER A 191 -17.29 24.54 -12.83
C SER A 191 -18.52 23.62 -12.76
N PHE A 192 -18.46 22.42 -13.34
CA PHE A 192 -19.56 21.47 -13.28
C PHE A 192 -19.74 20.88 -11.87
N VAL A 193 -18.66 20.57 -11.16
CA VAL A 193 -18.70 20.10 -9.77
C VAL A 193 -19.12 21.22 -8.80
N MET A 194 -18.83 22.48 -9.13
CA MET A 194 -19.27 23.63 -8.32
C MET A 194 -20.73 24.03 -8.51
N VAL A 195 -21.35 23.65 -9.61
CA VAL A 195 -22.73 24.08 -9.96
C VAL A 195 -23.78 23.04 -9.53
N ASP A 196 -23.39 21.80 -9.21
CA ASP A 196 -24.37 20.81 -8.77
C ASP A 196 -24.86 21.12 -7.34
N SER A 197 -26.12 21.58 -7.26
CA SER A 197 -26.81 21.98 -6.02
C SER A 197 -26.82 20.88 -4.94
N LYS A 198 -26.59 19.61 -5.30
CA LYS A 198 -26.40 18.51 -4.36
C LYS A 198 -25.14 18.66 -3.50
N PHE A 199 -24.07 19.28 -4.01
CA PHE A 199 -22.84 19.53 -3.24
C PHE A 199 -23.02 20.59 -2.16
N SER A 200 -23.94 21.53 -2.33
CA SER A 200 -24.25 22.53 -1.30
C SER A 200 -24.91 21.92 -0.06
N HIS A 201 -25.68 20.85 -0.24
CA HIS A 201 -26.28 20.08 0.86
C HIS A 201 -25.25 19.24 1.62
N ILE A 202 -24.29 18.63 0.94
CA ILE A 202 -23.20 17.87 1.55
C ILE A 202 -22.28 18.81 2.36
N LYS A 203 -22.02 20.02 1.85
CA LYS A 203 -21.24 21.04 2.56
C LYS A 203 -21.90 21.48 3.88
N LYS A 204 -23.21 21.50 3.94
CA LYS A 204 -23.97 21.87 5.14
C LYS A 204 -24.04 20.75 6.20
N SER A 205 -23.95 19.50 5.77
CA SER A 205 -24.02 18.34 6.69
C SER A 205 -22.66 17.90 7.25
N MET A 206 -21.53 18.31 6.61
CA MET A 206 -20.18 17.89 6.96
C MET A 206 -19.37 18.92 7.77
N VAL A 207 -19.89 20.10 8.05
CA VAL A 207 -19.20 21.09 8.90
C VAL A 207 -19.74 20.96 10.33
N PRO A 208 -19.04 20.27 11.25
CA PRO A 208 -19.34 20.39 12.66
C PRO A 208 -19.04 21.82 13.10
N ASN A 209 -19.91 22.36 13.92
CA ASN A 209 -19.96 23.74 14.39
C ASN A 209 -18.82 24.09 15.35
N SER A 210 -17.54 23.91 14.94
CA SER A 210 -16.39 24.27 15.77
C SER A 210 -15.22 24.79 14.90
N ARG A 211 -14.99 26.06 15.11
CA ARG A 211 -13.91 26.93 14.61
C ARG A 211 -14.16 27.61 13.27
N LYS A 212 -14.53 28.88 13.40
CA LYS A 212 -14.41 29.89 12.33
C LYS A 212 -12.97 30.04 11.87
N SER A 213 -12.47 29.15 11.03
CA SER A 213 -11.32 29.43 10.21
C SER A 213 -11.79 30.34 9.06
N ARG A 214 -11.26 31.56 9.01
CA ARG A 214 -11.50 32.50 7.91
C ARG A 214 -10.96 31.92 6.61
N VAL A 215 -11.82 31.22 5.88
CA VAL A 215 -11.54 30.93 4.48
C VAL A 215 -11.76 32.22 3.73
N LYS A 216 -10.69 32.91 3.33
CA LYS A 216 -10.75 33.98 2.33
C LYS A 216 -11.17 33.34 1.01
N ILE A 217 -12.45 33.44 0.71
CA ILE A 217 -12.96 33.14 -0.63
C ILE A 217 -12.38 34.23 -1.54
N PHE A 218 -11.45 33.85 -2.41
CA PHE A 218 -11.08 34.69 -3.54
C PHE A 218 -12.32 34.82 -4.43
N LYS A 219 -13.00 35.95 -4.33
CA LYS A 219 -13.95 36.40 -5.35
C LYS A 219 -13.12 36.70 -6.59
N THR A 220 -13.06 35.77 -7.52
CA THR A 220 -12.67 36.09 -8.89
C THR A 220 -13.77 36.97 -9.45
N THR A 221 -13.51 38.26 -9.52
CA THR A 221 -14.26 39.23 -10.27
C THR A 221 -14.47 38.73 -11.70
N GLY A 222 -15.73 38.61 -12.07
CA GLY A 222 -16.13 38.20 -13.43
C GLY A 222 -15.56 39.14 -14.48
N SER A 223 -14.51 38.70 -15.16
CA SER A 223 -14.13 39.26 -16.44
C SER A 223 -14.85 38.46 -17.52
N LYS A 224 -15.64 39.17 -18.31
CA LYS A 224 -16.29 38.64 -19.52
C LYS A 224 -15.20 38.07 -20.43
N PHE A 225 -15.17 36.76 -20.60
CA PHE A 225 -14.36 36.13 -21.62
C PHE A 225 -15.02 36.37 -22.99
N ASN A 226 -14.37 37.19 -23.83
CA ASN A 226 -14.69 37.30 -25.24
C ASN A 226 -14.13 36.11 -26.01
N ASN A 227 -14.96 35.55 -26.86
CA ASN A 227 -14.74 34.32 -27.64
C ASN A 227 -13.70 34.43 -28.79
N THR A 228 -12.72 35.32 -28.72
CA THR A 228 -11.80 35.63 -29.83
C THR A 228 -10.34 35.18 -29.64
N ASP A 229 -10.00 34.57 -28.50
CA ASP A 229 -8.56 34.26 -28.20
C ASP A 229 -8.17 32.79 -28.37
N LEU A 230 -8.87 32.03 -29.21
CA LEU A 230 -8.39 30.69 -29.64
C LEU A 230 -7.64 30.83 -30.98
N LYS A 231 -6.39 31.31 -30.94
CA LYS A 231 -5.42 31.07 -32.00
C LYS A 231 -4.53 29.89 -31.57
N TYR A 232 -4.64 28.82 -32.33
CA TYR A 232 -3.69 27.70 -32.33
C TYR A 232 -2.35 28.22 -32.85
N GLY A 233 -1.30 28.11 -32.03
CA GLY A 233 0.08 28.18 -32.48
C GLY A 233 0.57 26.78 -32.87
N GLU A 234 1.18 26.69 -34.01
CA GLU A 234 1.81 25.55 -34.65
C GLU A 234 2.95 24.96 -33.78
#